data_560e33e52eb519d7e673fe955940433d
#
_entry.id   560e33e52eb519d7e673fe955940433d
#
_cell.length_a   1.000
_cell.length_b   1.000
_cell.length_c   1.000
_cell.angle_alpha   90.00
_cell.angle_beta   90.00
_cell.angle_gamma   90.00
#
_symmetry.space_group_name_H-M   'P 1'
#
loop_
_entity.id
_entity.type
_entity.pdbx_description
1 polymer ?
#
loop_
_entity_poly.entity_id
_entity_poly.type
_entity_poly.pdbx_seq_one_letter_code
_entity_poly.pdbx_strand_id
1 'polypeptide(L)'
;MVADLNRCVGCQTCTAACKHTNATPPGVQWRKVLDVEMGEYPNVERLFMPVGCQHCSDPPCMEVCPSTATGQRKDGIVTIDYDICIGCSYCAVACPYQARYKVETPRFAYGEQPTETEALRFDEGRIGVAQKCTFCSDRVDAGLARGLKPGVDPDATPACANACIANALTFGDLEDPDSNVSKLLTDNTWFRMHEELGTEPGFFYLWNEK
;
A
#
# COMPACT_ATOMS: atom_id res chain seq x y z
N MET A 1 1.61 0.05 -8.77
CA MET A 1 2.14 1.30 -8.14
C MET A 1 3.64 1.36 -8.32
N VAL A 2 4.22 2.54 -8.55
CA VAL A 2 5.66 2.74 -8.73
C VAL A 2 6.16 3.72 -7.65
N ALA A 3 7.30 3.41 -7.03
CA ALA A 3 8.01 4.30 -6.12
C ALA A 3 9.39 4.63 -6.71
N ASP A 4 9.65 5.90 -6.97
CA ASP A 4 10.96 6.40 -7.38
C ASP A 4 11.79 6.71 -6.13
N LEU A 5 12.77 5.86 -5.85
CA LEU A 5 13.62 5.96 -4.66
C LEU A 5 14.61 7.13 -4.76
N ASN A 6 14.94 7.57 -5.98
CA ASN A 6 15.81 8.73 -6.17
C ASN A 6 15.10 10.05 -5.79
N ARG A 7 13.78 10.05 -5.82
CA ARG A 7 12.96 11.22 -5.48
C ARG A 7 12.42 11.18 -4.05
N CYS A 8 12.36 10.01 -3.42
CA CYS A 8 11.81 9.87 -2.07
C CYS A 8 12.72 10.55 -1.05
N VAL A 9 12.18 11.49 -0.29
CA VAL A 9 12.90 12.26 0.74
C VAL A 9 12.57 11.80 2.17
N GLY A 10 11.86 10.68 2.35
CA GLY A 10 11.55 10.13 3.66
C GLY A 10 10.58 10.95 4.52
N CYS A 11 9.84 11.88 3.95
CA CYS A 11 9.01 12.86 4.70
C CYS A 11 7.80 12.25 5.44
N GLN A 12 7.48 10.97 5.26
CA GLN A 12 6.36 10.24 5.88
C GLN A 12 4.96 10.79 5.53
N THR A 13 4.82 11.75 4.63
CA THR A 13 3.51 12.33 4.26
C THR A 13 2.56 11.26 3.70
N CYS A 14 3.08 10.30 2.92
CA CYS A 14 2.29 9.17 2.41
C CYS A 14 1.76 8.25 3.53
N THR A 15 2.54 8.07 4.61
CA THR A 15 2.14 7.33 5.80
C THR A 15 1.02 8.06 6.55
N ALA A 16 1.19 9.36 6.79
CA ALA A 16 0.19 10.20 7.46
C ALA A 16 -1.12 10.27 6.66
N ALA A 17 -1.04 10.51 5.35
CA ALA A 17 -2.21 10.54 4.47
C ALA A 17 -2.96 9.19 4.45
N CYS A 18 -2.23 8.07 4.42
CA CYS A 18 -2.83 6.75 4.49
C CYS A 18 -3.55 6.52 5.82
N LYS A 19 -2.91 6.88 6.95
CA LYS A 19 -3.53 6.78 8.28
C LYS A 19 -4.79 7.62 8.39
N HIS A 20 -4.73 8.86 7.96
CA HIS A 20 -5.87 9.78 8.00
C HIS A 20 -7.04 9.28 7.14
N THR A 21 -6.76 8.87 5.90
CA THR A 21 -7.79 8.45 4.94
C THR A 21 -8.48 7.15 5.36
N ASN A 22 -7.72 6.21 5.96
CA ASN A 22 -8.22 4.88 6.28
C ASN A 22 -8.50 4.69 7.78
N ALA A 23 -8.34 5.72 8.61
CA ALA A 23 -8.46 5.65 10.07
C ALA A 23 -7.76 4.42 10.66
N THR A 24 -6.52 4.13 10.20
CA THR A 24 -5.79 2.99 10.73
C THR A 24 -5.37 3.27 12.17
N PRO A 25 -5.63 2.35 13.11
CA PRO A 25 -5.38 2.60 14.53
C PRO A 25 -3.87 2.74 14.84
N PRO A 26 -3.51 3.24 16.03
CA PRO A 26 -2.12 3.27 16.49
C PRO A 26 -1.44 1.90 16.35
N GLY A 27 -0.20 1.88 15.85
CA GLY A 27 0.56 0.67 15.57
C GLY A 27 0.29 0.03 14.21
N VAL A 28 -0.78 0.39 13.52
CA VAL A 28 -1.10 -0.09 12.17
C VAL A 28 -0.67 0.92 11.12
N GLN A 29 0.20 0.50 10.22
CA GLN A 29 0.73 1.33 9.13
C GLN A 29 0.62 0.60 7.80
N TRP A 30 -0.48 0.80 7.08
CA TRP A 30 -0.66 0.20 5.75
C TRP A 30 0.34 0.73 4.72
N ARG A 31 0.82 1.95 4.94
CA ARG A 31 1.95 2.58 4.25
C ARG A 31 2.97 3.01 5.28
N LYS A 32 4.22 2.64 5.10
CA LYS A 32 5.37 3.07 5.90
C LYS A 32 6.53 3.39 4.97
N VAL A 33 7.50 4.15 5.45
CA VAL A 33 8.75 4.43 4.72
C VAL A 33 9.88 3.88 5.55
N LEU A 34 10.64 2.96 4.96
CA LEU A 34 11.89 2.46 5.54
C LEU A 34 12.99 3.47 5.29
N ASP A 35 13.85 3.64 6.27
CA ASP A 35 15.08 4.42 6.20
C ASP A 35 16.23 3.42 6.21
N VAL A 36 16.95 3.35 5.10
CA VAL A 36 18.02 2.38 4.88
C VAL A 36 19.31 3.14 4.66
N GLU A 37 20.31 2.84 5.45
CA GLU A 37 21.67 3.35 5.28
C GLU A 37 22.50 2.32 4.48
N MET A 38 23.18 2.79 3.45
CA MET A 38 24.00 1.97 2.58
C MET A 38 25.41 2.55 2.48
N GLY A 39 26.40 1.67 2.22
CA GLY A 39 27.81 2.05 2.11
C GLY A 39 28.56 1.96 3.44
N GLU A 40 29.81 2.41 3.43
CA GLU A 40 30.68 2.45 4.60
C GLU A 40 31.19 3.88 4.84
N TYR A 41 31.26 4.27 6.11
CA TYR A 41 31.77 5.59 6.48
C TYR A 41 33.18 5.83 5.88
N PRO A 42 33.46 7.02 5.27
CA PRO A 42 32.60 8.22 5.21
C PRO A 42 31.65 8.26 4.02
N ASN A 43 31.60 7.26 3.16
CA ASN A 43 30.80 7.20 1.94
C ASN A 43 29.45 6.50 2.20
N VAL A 44 28.59 7.12 3.00
CA VAL A 44 27.29 6.60 3.38
C VAL A 44 26.20 7.34 2.62
N GLU A 45 25.27 6.57 2.03
CA GLU A 45 24.04 7.11 1.43
C GLU A 45 22.81 6.64 2.23
N ARG A 46 21.79 7.48 2.32
CA ARG A 46 20.49 7.12 2.90
C ARG A 46 19.46 6.97 1.81
N LEU A 47 18.78 5.84 1.84
CA LEU A 47 17.69 5.50 0.93
C LEU A 47 16.38 5.44 1.71
N PHE A 48 15.35 6.11 1.21
CA PHE A 48 14.00 6.06 1.75
C PHE A 48 13.11 5.21 0.87
N MET A 49 12.57 4.11 1.42
CA MET A 49 11.80 3.14 0.67
C MET A 49 10.34 3.07 1.17
N PRO A 50 9.37 3.61 0.41
CA PRO A 50 7.96 3.45 0.76
C PRO A 50 7.50 2.01 0.56
N VAL A 51 7.01 1.37 1.62
CA VAL A 51 6.56 -0.02 1.58
C VAL A 51 5.15 -0.19 2.11
N GLY A 52 4.51 -1.31 1.77
CA GLY A 52 3.18 -1.70 2.21
C GLY A 52 2.77 -3.00 1.54
N CYS A 53 1.46 -3.28 1.45
CA CYS A 53 1.00 -4.42 0.67
C CYS A 53 1.42 -4.28 -0.78
N GLN A 54 2.01 -5.34 -1.33
CA GLN A 54 2.54 -5.35 -2.69
C GLN A 54 1.48 -5.69 -3.74
N HIS A 55 0.28 -6.11 -3.33
CA HIS A 55 -0.77 -6.57 -4.24
C HIS A 55 -0.22 -7.53 -5.29
N CYS A 56 0.38 -8.63 -4.80
CA CYS A 56 1.02 -9.67 -5.60
C CYS A 56 0.05 -10.27 -6.63
N SER A 57 0.54 -10.62 -7.81
CA SER A 57 -0.25 -11.37 -8.79
C SER A 57 -0.40 -12.84 -8.40
N ASP A 58 0.61 -13.39 -7.69
CA ASP A 58 0.55 -14.68 -7.03
C ASP A 58 0.63 -14.48 -5.49
N PRO A 59 -0.51 -14.21 -4.83
CA PRO A 59 -0.52 -13.77 -3.44
C PRO A 59 -0.54 -14.95 -2.46
N PRO A 60 0.58 -15.29 -1.75
CA PRO A 60 0.63 -16.40 -0.81
C PRO A 60 -0.38 -16.25 0.33
N CYS A 61 -0.75 -15.03 0.65
CA CYS A 61 -1.76 -14.74 1.66
C CYS A 61 -3.19 -15.14 1.24
N MET A 62 -3.45 -15.35 -0.04
CA MET A 62 -4.71 -15.90 -0.54
C MET A 62 -4.73 -17.43 -0.41
N GLU A 63 -3.63 -18.08 -0.76
CA GLU A 63 -3.50 -19.54 -0.70
C GLU A 63 -3.69 -20.11 0.71
N VAL A 64 -3.15 -19.41 1.72
CA VAL A 64 -3.25 -19.86 3.13
C VAL A 64 -4.54 -19.46 3.82
N CYS A 65 -5.48 -18.80 3.13
CA CYS A 65 -6.70 -18.30 3.76
C CYS A 65 -7.76 -19.40 3.89
N PRO A 66 -8.03 -19.94 5.11
CA PRO A 66 -8.95 -21.07 5.28
C PRO A 66 -10.41 -20.69 5.06
N SER A 67 -10.78 -19.41 5.24
CA SER A 67 -12.13 -18.91 5.02
C SER A 67 -12.34 -18.30 3.62
N THR A 68 -11.31 -18.33 2.77
CA THR A 68 -11.32 -17.68 1.44
C THR A 68 -11.62 -16.18 1.47
N ALA A 69 -11.48 -15.53 2.63
CA ALA A 69 -11.72 -14.11 2.79
C ALA A 69 -10.73 -13.23 1.99
N THR A 70 -9.50 -13.72 1.79
CA THR A 70 -8.55 -13.01 0.92
C THR A 70 -8.78 -13.44 -0.52
N GLY A 71 -9.03 -12.46 -1.38
CA GLY A 71 -9.24 -12.66 -2.81
C GLY A 71 -8.49 -11.64 -3.64
N GLN A 72 -8.47 -11.84 -4.95
CA GLN A 72 -7.90 -10.90 -5.90
C GLN A 72 -8.99 -10.44 -6.89
N ARG A 73 -9.05 -9.14 -7.11
CA ARG A 73 -9.94 -8.51 -8.12
C ARG A 73 -9.35 -8.68 -9.51
N LYS A 74 -10.17 -8.46 -10.53
CA LYS A 74 -9.75 -8.51 -11.94
C LYS A 74 -8.67 -7.49 -12.29
N ASP A 75 -8.63 -6.36 -11.56
CA ASP A 75 -7.63 -5.32 -11.69
C ASP A 75 -6.34 -5.60 -10.87
N GLY A 76 -6.17 -6.83 -10.38
CA GLY A 76 -5.00 -7.27 -9.62
C GLY A 76 -4.97 -6.80 -8.15
N ILE A 77 -5.94 -6.01 -7.69
CA ILE A 77 -5.99 -5.57 -6.29
C ILE A 77 -6.37 -6.77 -5.41
N VAL A 78 -5.49 -7.13 -4.47
CA VAL A 78 -5.79 -8.14 -3.46
C VAL A 78 -6.66 -7.51 -2.37
N THR A 79 -7.78 -8.13 -2.06
CA THR A 79 -8.79 -7.66 -1.09
C THR A 79 -8.93 -8.62 0.09
N ILE A 80 -9.66 -8.19 1.11
CA ILE A 80 -10.13 -9.03 2.21
C ILE A 80 -11.62 -8.76 2.37
N ASP A 81 -12.39 -9.80 2.36
CA ASP A 81 -13.78 -9.76 2.78
C ASP A 81 -13.83 -9.89 4.31
N TYR A 82 -14.22 -8.81 4.97
CA TYR A 82 -14.21 -8.73 6.43
C TYR A 82 -15.35 -9.55 7.06
N ASP A 83 -16.43 -9.81 6.33
CA ASP A 83 -17.61 -10.55 6.84
C ASP A 83 -17.32 -12.04 7.00
N ILE A 84 -16.43 -12.59 6.15
CA ILE A 84 -16.06 -14.02 6.21
C ILE A 84 -14.66 -14.26 6.81
N CYS A 85 -13.91 -13.19 7.12
CA CYS A 85 -12.59 -13.30 7.72
C CYS A 85 -12.69 -13.74 9.18
N ILE A 86 -12.11 -14.89 9.52
CA ILE A 86 -12.10 -15.44 10.89
C ILE A 86 -10.93 -14.93 11.76
N GLY A 87 -10.10 -14.03 11.27
CA GLY A 87 -9.01 -13.43 12.03
C GLY A 87 -7.88 -14.38 12.44
N CYS A 88 -7.68 -15.50 11.75
CA CYS A 88 -6.68 -16.52 12.09
C CYS A 88 -5.22 -16.09 11.94
N SER A 89 -4.97 -14.97 11.25
CA SER A 89 -3.65 -14.38 11.00
C SER A 89 -2.68 -15.20 10.13
N TYR A 90 -3.08 -16.33 9.53
CA TYR A 90 -2.22 -17.11 8.63
C TYR A 90 -1.68 -16.27 7.48
N CYS A 91 -2.51 -15.38 6.93
CA CYS A 91 -2.11 -14.44 5.89
C CYS A 91 -1.05 -13.42 6.34
N ALA A 92 -0.94 -13.13 7.64
CA ALA A 92 0.11 -12.27 8.18
C ALA A 92 1.44 -13.03 8.29
N VAL A 93 1.39 -14.31 8.63
CA VAL A 93 2.58 -15.19 8.69
C VAL A 93 3.12 -15.48 7.27
N ALA A 94 2.23 -15.72 6.30
CA ALA A 94 2.61 -16.03 4.93
C ALA A 94 3.10 -14.80 4.13
N CYS A 95 2.84 -13.58 4.60
CA CYS A 95 3.20 -12.36 3.86
C CYS A 95 4.69 -12.01 4.03
N PRO A 96 5.55 -12.13 3.01
CA PRO A 96 6.96 -11.82 3.13
C PRO A 96 7.22 -10.31 3.33
N TYR A 97 6.23 -9.47 3.02
CA TYR A 97 6.31 -8.01 3.14
C TYR A 97 5.81 -7.49 4.49
N GLN A 98 5.35 -8.36 5.39
CA GLN A 98 4.78 -7.98 6.69
C GLN A 98 3.71 -6.88 6.59
N ALA A 99 2.86 -6.99 5.57
CA ALA A 99 1.90 -5.96 5.21
C ALA A 99 0.47 -6.26 5.67
N ARG A 100 0.30 -7.19 6.61
CA ARG A 100 -0.99 -7.55 7.19
C ARG A 100 -0.99 -7.34 8.69
N TYR A 101 -2.08 -6.77 9.16
CA TYR A 101 -2.28 -6.37 10.55
C TYR A 101 -3.58 -6.97 11.09
N LYS A 102 -3.65 -7.15 12.39
CA LYS A 102 -4.89 -7.48 13.10
C LYS A 102 -4.97 -6.62 14.35
N VAL A 103 -6.15 -6.12 14.63
CA VAL A 103 -6.44 -5.31 15.83
C VAL A 103 -7.63 -5.93 16.52
N GLU A 104 -7.47 -6.27 17.80
CA GLU A 104 -8.49 -6.99 18.57
C GLU A 104 -9.51 -6.05 19.23
N THR A 105 -9.10 -4.80 19.48
CA THR A 105 -9.94 -3.80 20.14
C THR A 105 -9.82 -2.46 19.44
N PRO A 106 -10.89 -1.65 19.37
CA PRO A 106 -10.80 -0.30 18.85
C PRO A 106 -9.73 0.52 19.59
N ARG A 107 -8.92 1.24 18.83
CA ARG A 107 -7.89 2.17 19.36
C ARG A 107 -7.87 3.42 18.50
N PHE A 108 -7.86 4.58 19.14
CA PHE A 108 -7.83 5.87 18.47
C PHE A 108 -6.53 6.61 18.77
N ALA A 109 -6.11 7.51 17.88
CA ALA A 109 -4.80 8.14 17.97
C ALA A 109 -4.71 9.19 19.09
N TYR A 110 -5.84 9.78 19.48
CA TYR A 110 -5.88 10.95 20.36
C TYR A 110 -6.64 10.71 21.68
N GLY A 111 -6.98 9.47 22.01
CA GLY A 111 -7.64 9.14 23.27
C GLY A 111 -8.50 7.88 23.19
N GLU A 112 -9.39 7.72 24.17
CA GLU A 112 -10.29 6.56 24.24
C GLU A 112 -11.48 6.67 23.26
N GLN A 113 -11.82 7.89 22.86
CA GLN A 113 -12.89 8.16 21.90
C GLN A 113 -12.31 8.63 20.56
N PRO A 114 -12.94 8.30 19.44
CA PRO A 114 -12.52 8.78 18.14
C PRO A 114 -12.70 10.30 18.03
N THR A 115 -11.79 10.96 17.34
CA THR A 115 -12.04 12.29 16.80
C THR A 115 -13.15 12.23 15.74
N GLU A 116 -13.75 13.36 15.40
CA GLU A 116 -14.79 13.42 14.34
C GLU A 116 -14.29 12.79 13.01
N THR A 117 -13.05 13.07 12.64
CA THR A 117 -12.44 12.52 11.42
C THR A 117 -12.21 11.00 11.52
N GLU A 118 -11.77 10.51 12.67
CA GLU A 118 -11.62 9.07 12.89
C GLU A 118 -12.97 8.37 12.86
N ALA A 119 -14.00 8.93 13.51
CA ALA A 119 -15.35 8.37 13.52
C ALA A 119 -15.95 8.23 12.11
N LEU A 120 -15.73 9.22 11.24
CA LEU A 120 -16.18 9.19 9.84
C LEU A 120 -15.51 8.10 8.98
N ARG A 121 -14.33 7.63 9.37
CA ARG A 121 -13.51 6.69 8.60
C ARG A 121 -13.30 5.35 9.31
N PHE A 122 -13.67 5.28 10.57
CA PHE A 122 -13.57 4.07 11.36
C PHE A 122 -14.54 3.01 10.83
N ASP A 123 -14.05 1.80 10.69
CA ASP A 123 -14.79 0.65 10.21
C ASP A 123 -14.71 -0.46 11.27
N GLU A 124 -15.81 -0.71 11.95
CA GLU A 124 -15.92 -1.75 12.99
C GLU A 124 -15.68 -3.15 12.41
N GLY A 125 -16.02 -3.38 11.15
CA GLY A 125 -15.78 -4.65 10.45
C GLY A 125 -14.30 -5.03 10.37
N ARG A 126 -13.39 -4.07 10.63
CA ARG A 126 -11.93 -4.34 10.67
C ARG A 126 -11.40 -4.80 12.03
N ILE A 127 -12.26 -4.89 13.07
CA ILE A 127 -11.83 -5.36 14.38
C ILE A 127 -11.90 -6.90 14.45
N GLY A 128 -10.85 -7.52 14.98
CA GLY A 128 -10.72 -8.99 15.08
C GLY A 128 -10.33 -9.68 13.77
N VAL A 129 -10.26 -8.97 12.65
CA VAL A 129 -9.97 -9.52 11.33
C VAL A 129 -8.65 -8.98 10.77
N ALA A 130 -8.13 -9.63 9.72
CA ALA A 130 -6.94 -9.15 9.03
C ALA A 130 -7.24 -7.89 8.23
N GLN A 131 -6.31 -6.93 8.25
CA GLN A 131 -6.40 -5.70 7.47
C GLN A 131 -5.08 -5.34 6.79
N LYS A 132 -5.14 -4.64 5.68
CA LYS A 132 -3.99 -4.23 4.87
C LYS A 132 -4.31 -3.06 3.95
N CYS A 133 -3.31 -2.54 3.26
CA CYS A 133 -3.51 -1.57 2.18
C CYS A 133 -4.48 -2.13 1.13
N THR A 134 -5.43 -1.31 0.68
CA THR A 134 -6.42 -1.62 -0.37
C THR A 134 -6.13 -0.89 -1.69
N PHE A 135 -5.00 -0.19 -1.81
CA PHE A 135 -4.77 0.83 -2.85
C PHE A 135 -5.88 1.90 -2.90
N CYS A 136 -6.58 2.11 -1.78
CA CYS A 136 -7.75 2.99 -1.70
C CYS A 136 -8.81 2.62 -2.76
N SER A 137 -9.12 1.33 -2.92
CA SER A 137 -10.04 0.82 -3.94
C SER A 137 -11.37 1.57 -3.98
N ASP A 138 -11.95 1.88 -2.82
CA ASP A 138 -13.21 2.65 -2.75
C ASP A 138 -13.10 4.01 -3.44
N ARG A 139 -11.98 4.70 -3.26
CA ARG A 139 -11.69 5.98 -3.90
C ARG A 139 -11.45 5.82 -5.40
N VAL A 140 -10.69 4.79 -5.80
CA VAL A 140 -10.40 4.46 -7.20
C VAL A 140 -11.71 4.11 -7.92
N ASP A 141 -12.52 3.23 -7.34
CA ASP A 141 -13.80 2.78 -7.92
C ASP A 141 -14.80 3.94 -8.05
N ALA A 142 -14.91 4.79 -7.03
CA ALA A 142 -15.75 5.99 -7.08
C ALA A 142 -15.27 6.99 -8.14
N GLY A 143 -13.97 7.10 -8.37
CA GLY A 143 -13.39 7.92 -9.43
C GLY A 143 -13.68 7.34 -10.82
N LEU A 144 -13.45 6.05 -11.01
CA LEU A 144 -13.74 5.34 -12.25
C LEU A 144 -15.23 5.44 -12.64
N ALA A 145 -16.14 5.32 -11.67
CA ALA A 145 -17.58 5.48 -11.90
C ALA A 145 -17.96 6.89 -12.42
N ARG A 146 -17.11 7.90 -12.17
CA ARG A 146 -17.24 9.27 -12.68
C ARG A 146 -16.45 9.51 -13.98
N GLY A 147 -15.80 8.50 -14.54
CA GLY A 147 -14.97 8.60 -15.73
C GLY A 147 -13.59 9.23 -15.49
N LEU A 148 -13.15 9.30 -14.23
CA LEU A 148 -11.83 9.81 -13.85
C LEU A 148 -10.75 8.75 -14.05
N LYS A 149 -9.50 9.19 -14.30
CA LYS A 149 -8.37 8.31 -14.56
C LYS A 149 -7.50 8.11 -13.30
N PRO A 150 -7.33 6.87 -12.80
CA PRO A 150 -6.42 6.57 -11.70
C PRO A 150 -4.97 6.99 -12.01
N GLY A 151 -4.35 7.67 -11.06
CA GLY A 151 -2.98 8.17 -11.20
C GLY A 151 -2.83 9.50 -11.96
N VAL A 152 -3.93 10.03 -12.51
CA VAL A 152 -4.01 11.34 -13.16
C VAL A 152 -4.93 12.25 -12.33
N ASP A 153 -6.17 11.81 -12.12
CA ASP A 153 -7.15 12.56 -11.35
C ASP A 153 -6.97 12.28 -9.84
N PRO A 154 -6.84 13.31 -9.01
CA PRO A 154 -6.67 13.15 -7.56
C PRO A 154 -7.76 12.32 -6.90
N ASP A 155 -9.01 12.46 -7.34
CA ASP A 155 -10.17 11.75 -6.77
C ASP A 155 -10.23 10.26 -7.12
N ALA A 156 -9.50 9.84 -8.16
CA ALA A 156 -9.37 8.43 -8.56
C ALA A 156 -8.01 7.82 -8.14
N THR A 157 -7.18 8.56 -7.39
CA THR A 157 -5.81 8.17 -7.06
C THR A 157 -5.67 7.89 -5.57
N PRO A 158 -4.93 6.84 -5.15
CA PRO A 158 -4.67 6.55 -3.74
C PRO A 158 -4.14 7.75 -2.97
N ALA A 159 -4.63 7.95 -1.75
CA ALA A 159 -4.28 9.11 -0.93
C ALA A 159 -2.77 9.28 -0.70
N CYS A 160 -2.03 8.17 -0.57
CA CYS A 160 -0.58 8.21 -0.38
C CYS A 160 0.18 8.71 -1.62
N ALA A 161 -0.30 8.43 -2.83
CA ALA A 161 0.28 8.94 -4.06
C ALA A 161 -0.04 10.43 -4.23
N ASN A 162 -1.30 10.82 -4.03
CA ASN A 162 -1.72 12.22 -4.09
C ASN A 162 -0.98 13.13 -3.11
N ALA A 163 -0.71 12.62 -1.90
CA ALA A 163 -0.05 13.40 -0.86
C ALA A 163 1.48 13.42 -0.99
N CYS A 164 2.06 12.75 -1.97
CA CYS A 164 3.50 12.66 -2.11
C CYS A 164 4.10 13.99 -2.62
N ILE A 165 4.67 14.78 -1.72
CA ILE A 165 5.24 16.10 -2.03
C ILE A 165 6.43 16.04 -3.00
N ALA A 166 7.15 14.92 -3.03
CA ALA A 166 8.29 14.69 -3.93
C ALA A 166 7.87 14.05 -5.27
N ASN A 167 6.57 13.75 -5.47
CA ASN A 167 6.07 12.97 -6.60
C ASN A 167 6.86 11.67 -6.82
N ALA A 168 7.27 11.04 -5.72
CA ALA A 168 7.98 9.77 -5.74
C ALA A 168 7.05 8.56 -5.87
N LEU A 169 5.76 8.71 -5.56
CA LEU A 169 4.76 7.65 -5.68
C LEU A 169 3.84 7.92 -6.88
N THR A 170 3.80 6.99 -7.81
CA THR A 170 2.90 7.02 -8.98
C THR A 170 1.99 5.80 -8.96
N PHE A 171 0.71 6.03 -9.24
CA PHE A 171 -0.30 4.98 -9.35
C PHE A 171 -0.87 4.96 -10.77
N GLY A 172 -1.31 3.81 -11.26
CA GLY A 172 -1.93 3.69 -12.58
C GLY A 172 -2.16 2.24 -12.95
N ASP A 173 -2.70 2.05 -14.14
CA ASP A 173 -2.96 0.77 -14.76
C ASP A 173 -1.71 0.32 -15.53
N LEU A 174 -1.24 -0.90 -15.27
CA LEU A 174 -0.09 -1.50 -15.96
C LEU A 174 -0.45 -2.06 -17.34
N GLU A 175 -1.73 -2.34 -17.58
CA GLU A 175 -2.21 -2.83 -18.87
C GLU A 175 -2.42 -1.68 -19.88
N ASP A 176 -2.53 -0.42 -19.38
CA ASP A 176 -2.55 0.76 -20.24
C ASP A 176 -1.13 1.21 -20.57
N PRO A 177 -0.63 1.04 -21.82
CA PRO A 177 0.71 1.45 -22.22
C PRO A 177 0.93 2.98 -22.13
N ASP A 178 -0.15 3.75 -22.17
CA ASP A 178 -0.11 5.19 -22.08
C ASP A 178 -0.17 5.71 -20.63
N SER A 179 -0.36 4.83 -19.67
CA SER A 179 -0.37 5.20 -18.25
C SER A 179 1.00 5.73 -17.78
N ASN A 180 0.98 6.59 -16.76
CA ASN A 180 2.20 7.12 -16.16
C ASN A 180 3.10 6.01 -15.59
N VAL A 181 2.52 4.95 -15.04
CA VAL A 181 3.28 3.82 -14.47
C VAL A 181 3.96 3.01 -15.57
N SER A 182 3.28 2.72 -16.69
CA SER A 182 3.86 1.96 -17.81
C SER A 182 5.01 2.71 -18.46
N LYS A 183 4.87 4.02 -18.67
CA LYS A 183 5.96 4.88 -19.17
C LYS A 183 7.15 4.91 -18.22
N LEU A 184 6.93 5.07 -16.92
CA LEU A 184 8.00 5.06 -15.93
C LEU A 184 8.78 3.74 -15.92
N LEU A 185 8.09 2.60 -16.05
CA LEU A 185 8.73 1.29 -16.08
C LEU A 185 9.47 1.01 -17.39
N THR A 186 9.03 1.60 -18.50
CA THR A 186 9.72 1.49 -19.78
C THR A 186 11.00 2.32 -19.82
N ASP A 187 10.96 3.51 -19.21
CA ASP A 187 12.04 4.51 -19.34
C ASP A 187 13.12 4.36 -18.24
N ASN A 188 12.89 3.53 -17.20
CA ASN A 188 13.78 3.44 -16.05
C ASN A 188 14.12 1.99 -15.68
N THR A 189 15.24 1.81 -14.99
CA THR A 189 15.56 0.56 -14.31
C THR A 189 14.68 0.42 -13.06
N TRP A 190 14.12 -0.75 -12.87
CA TRP A 190 13.24 -1.03 -11.74
C TRP A 190 13.49 -2.42 -11.17
N PHE A 191 13.05 -2.62 -9.93
CA PHE A 191 13.05 -3.91 -9.24
C PHE A 191 11.78 -4.08 -8.41
N ARG A 192 11.51 -5.30 -7.97
CA ARG A 192 10.45 -5.64 -7.00
C ARG A 192 11.09 -6.17 -5.72
N MET A 193 10.40 -5.99 -4.60
CA MET A 193 10.85 -6.61 -3.34
C MET A 193 10.71 -8.13 -3.41
N HIS A 194 11.74 -8.85 -3.00
CA HIS A 194 11.73 -10.31 -2.87
C HIS A 194 11.29 -11.04 -4.15
N GLU A 195 11.86 -10.67 -5.29
CA GLU A 195 11.59 -11.32 -6.58
C GLU A 195 11.85 -12.83 -6.55
N GLU A 196 12.84 -13.24 -5.74
CA GLU A 196 13.21 -14.64 -5.52
C GLU A 196 12.10 -15.52 -4.95
N LEU A 197 11.07 -14.92 -4.35
CA LEU A 197 9.93 -15.65 -3.78
C LEU A 197 8.80 -15.94 -4.79
N GLY A 198 8.89 -15.40 -6.01
CA GLY A 198 7.93 -15.66 -7.07
C GLY A 198 6.51 -15.14 -6.84
N THR A 199 6.31 -14.20 -5.90
CA THR A 199 4.97 -13.69 -5.55
C THR A 199 4.44 -12.64 -6.52
N GLU A 200 5.24 -12.24 -7.51
CA GLU A 200 4.89 -11.26 -8.55
C GLU A 200 4.28 -9.96 -8.00
N PRO A 201 5.06 -9.15 -7.23
CA PRO A 201 4.58 -7.88 -6.66
C PRO A 201 4.05 -6.89 -7.70
N GLY A 202 2.88 -6.29 -7.45
CA GLY A 202 2.33 -5.17 -8.23
C GLY A 202 2.88 -3.80 -7.82
N PHE A 203 3.92 -3.77 -6.99
CA PHE A 203 4.59 -2.56 -6.53
C PHE A 203 6.04 -2.59 -7.01
N PHE A 204 6.46 -1.58 -7.76
CA PHE A 204 7.77 -1.47 -8.41
C PHE A 204 8.56 -0.33 -7.80
N TYR A 205 9.88 -0.47 -7.79
CA TYR A 205 10.82 0.50 -7.26
C TYR A 205 11.79 0.91 -8.35
N LEU A 206 11.88 2.21 -8.62
CA LEU A 206 12.89 2.77 -9.51
C LEU A 206 14.13 3.12 -8.69
N TRP A 207 15.26 2.64 -9.15
CA TRP A 207 16.56 2.98 -8.58
C TRP A 207 17.59 3.07 -9.69
N ASN A 208 18.18 4.23 -9.86
CA ASN A 208 19.30 4.44 -10.76
C ASN A 208 20.50 4.79 -9.90
N GLU A 209 21.56 3.99 -9.98
CA GLU A 209 22.85 4.34 -9.39
C GLU A 209 23.32 5.66 -9.99
N LYS A 210 23.79 6.57 -9.14
CA LYS A 210 24.31 7.89 -9.55
C LYS A 210 25.73 7.77 -10.03
#